data_a2f6c3a561b512a7bfe3a278402173a0
#
_entry.id   a2f6c3a561b512a7bfe3a278402173a0
#
_cell.length_a   1.000
_cell.length_b   1.000
_cell.length_c   1.000
_cell.angle_alpha   90.00
_cell.angle_beta   90.00
_cell.angle_gamma   90.00
#
_symmetry.space_group_name_H-M   'P 1'
#
loop_
_entity.id
_entity.type
_entity.pdbx_description
1 polymer ?
#
loop_
_entity_poly.entity_id
_entity_poly.type
_entity_poly.pdbx_seq_one_letter_code
_entity_poly.pdbx_strand_id
1 'polypeptide(L)'
;MVVSGSAIGSNIARFFSLNERQRITLVGCGAAGAIASIFNAPLTGIIFTLEILLGEWSMVNIIPIAVASVAGAEISRTFRGNIIAFESNINFHISHSDLFACVGLALAASIASILFTRSLRGMQKISSKVMLPFWIKAALGGAGVGILGYAVPEAMGEGYHAIHEMIQGVFKDGIAIAAIACLAKILATSLTLGWGGSGGIFAPSLVIGSFAGLAYHRILAYCFPSIQWVNEGCFALLGMAGMISGILQAPLTGIFLILEITGSYEVMLPL
;
A
#
# COMPACT_ATOMS: atom_id res chain seq x y z
N MET A 1 -2.21 -8.45 9.01
CA MET A 1 -3.19 -7.59 9.71
C MET A 1 -4.60 -7.78 9.17
N VAL A 2 -4.90 -7.51 7.90
CA VAL A 2 -6.24 -7.75 7.30
C VAL A 2 -6.70 -9.18 7.50
N VAL A 3 -5.85 -10.16 7.17
CA VAL A 3 -6.16 -11.60 7.36
C VAL A 3 -6.44 -11.94 8.84
N SER A 4 -5.70 -11.35 9.78
CA SER A 4 -5.94 -11.58 11.21
C SER A 4 -7.29 -11.01 11.66
N GLY A 5 -7.63 -9.78 11.23
CA GLY A 5 -8.93 -9.17 11.49
C GLY A 5 -10.07 -9.99 10.89
N SER A 6 -9.95 -10.38 9.64
CA SER A 6 -10.91 -11.26 8.94
C SER A 6 -11.09 -12.61 9.64
N ALA A 7 -9.99 -13.21 10.13
CA ALA A 7 -10.03 -14.47 10.87
C ALA A 7 -10.79 -14.33 12.20
N ILE A 8 -10.59 -13.22 12.91
CA ILE A 8 -11.34 -12.91 14.15
C ILE A 8 -12.83 -12.80 13.83
N GLY A 9 -13.21 -12.01 12.82
CA GLY A 9 -14.60 -11.89 12.37
C GLY A 9 -15.23 -13.23 11.99
N SER A 10 -14.50 -14.07 11.25
CA SER A 10 -14.94 -15.42 10.90
C SER A 10 -15.15 -16.32 12.11
N ASN A 11 -14.23 -16.28 13.10
CA ASN A 11 -14.34 -17.09 14.31
C ASN A 11 -15.51 -16.65 15.20
N ILE A 12 -15.74 -15.34 15.33
CA ILE A 12 -16.92 -14.81 16.04
C ILE A 12 -18.19 -15.30 15.37
N ALA A 13 -18.30 -15.23 14.04
CA ALA A 13 -19.47 -15.72 13.32
C ALA A 13 -19.72 -17.21 13.56
N ARG A 14 -18.65 -18.02 13.62
CA ARG A 14 -18.75 -19.46 13.93
C ARG A 14 -19.18 -19.71 15.36
N PHE A 15 -18.65 -18.95 16.31
CA PHE A 15 -19.00 -19.09 17.72
C PHE A 15 -20.50 -18.83 17.97
N PHE A 16 -21.08 -17.84 17.28
CA PHE A 16 -22.51 -17.54 17.37
C PHE A 16 -23.38 -18.33 16.38
N SER A 17 -22.81 -19.32 15.67
CA SER A 17 -23.53 -20.14 14.68
C SER A 17 -24.29 -19.32 13.63
N LEU A 18 -23.71 -18.21 13.20
CA LEU A 18 -24.35 -17.31 12.23
C LEU A 18 -24.36 -17.90 10.82
N ASN A 19 -25.32 -17.46 10.00
CA ASN A 19 -25.43 -17.91 8.62
C ASN A 19 -24.26 -17.40 7.75
N GLU A 20 -24.09 -17.96 6.56
CA GLU A 20 -22.96 -17.67 5.70
C GLU A 20 -22.87 -16.18 5.30
N ARG A 21 -24.01 -15.54 5.00
CA ARG A 21 -24.04 -14.11 4.67
C ARG A 21 -23.54 -13.24 5.81
N GLN A 22 -24.02 -13.50 7.04
CA GLN A 22 -23.59 -12.80 8.25
C GLN A 22 -22.10 -13.05 8.53
N ARG A 23 -21.61 -14.26 8.26
CA ARG A 23 -20.20 -14.60 8.39
C ARG A 23 -19.32 -13.79 7.43
N ILE A 24 -19.72 -13.67 6.16
CA ILE A 24 -19.02 -12.84 5.17
C ILE A 24 -18.98 -11.39 5.62
N THR A 25 -20.10 -10.85 6.11
CA THR A 25 -20.17 -9.48 6.63
C THR A 25 -19.22 -9.28 7.82
N LEU A 26 -19.16 -10.23 8.78
CA LEU A 26 -18.25 -10.15 9.94
C LEU A 26 -16.77 -10.28 9.54
N VAL A 27 -16.45 -11.09 8.54
CA VAL A 27 -15.11 -11.15 7.93
C VAL A 27 -14.74 -9.77 7.38
N GLY A 28 -15.67 -9.12 6.68
CA GLY A 28 -15.51 -7.75 6.21
C GLY A 28 -15.33 -6.73 7.33
N CYS A 29 -16.13 -6.82 8.40
CA CYS A 29 -15.97 -5.98 9.59
C CYS A 29 -14.57 -6.08 10.19
N GLY A 30 -14.05 -7.30 10.32
CA GLY A 30 -12.70 -7.53 10.82
C GLY A 30 -11.61 -6.95 9.93
N ALA A 31 -11.77 -7.05 8.61
CA ALA A 31 -10.86 -6.46 7.65
C ALA A 31 -10.88 -4.93 7.68
N ALA A 32 -12.08 -4.33 7.69
CA ALA A 32 -12.28 -2.89 7.75
C ALA A 32 -11.66 -2.29 9.02
N GLY A 33 -11.95 -2.89 10.18
CA GLY A 33 -11.37 -2.46 11.45
C GLY A 33 -9.85 -2.58 11.47
N ALA A 34 -9.27 -3.62 10.85
CA ALA A 34 -7.82 -3.79 10.76
C ALA A 34 -7.16 -2.69 9.91
N ILE A 35 -7.70 -2.36 8.74
CA ILE A 35 -7.19 -1.27 7.89
C ILE A 35 -7.33 0.08 8.58
N ALA A 36 -8.53 0.35 9.12
CA ALA A 36 -8.81 1.60 9.80
C ALA A 36 -7.90 1.85 11.01
N SER A 37 -7.59 0.78 11.78
CA SER A 37 -6.73 0.89 12.96
C SER A 37 -5.26 1.15 12.63
N ILE A 38 -4.77 0.67 11.46
CA ILE A 38 -3.37 0.83 11.06
C ILE A 38 -3.11 2.23 10.53
N PHE A 39 -3.98 2.67 9.61
CA PHE A 39 -3.80 3.93 8.89
C PHE A 39 -4.52 5.12 9.51
N ASN A 40 -5.29 4.88 10.60
CA ASN A 40 -6.19 5.87 11.18
C ASN A 40 -7.19 6.41 10.13
N ALA A 41 -7.64 5.54 9.23
CA ALA A 41 -8.35 5.85 8.00
C ALA A 41 -9.65 5.01 7.91
N PRO A 42 -10.75 5.42 8.60
CA PRO A 42 -11.97 4.65 8.65
C PRO A 42 -12.71 4.53 7.31
N LEU A 43 -12.73 5.57 6.47
CA LEU A 43 -13.35 5.50 5.14
C LEU A 43 -12.61 4.51 4.23
N THR A 44 -11.28 4.54 4.27
CA THR A 44 -10.44 3.58 3.54
C THR A 44 -10.75 2.14 3.96
N GLY A 45 -10.92 1.88 5.26
CA GLY A 45 -11.28 0.56 5.77
C GLY A 45 -12.60 0.05 5.21
N ILE A 46 -13.62 0.92 5.14
CA ILE A 46 -14.93 0.62 4.56
C ILE A 46 -14.78 0.28 3.07
N ILE A 47 -14.16 1.20 2.32
CA ILE A 47 -14.05 1.10 0.85
C ILE A 47 -13.20 -0.10 0.45
N PHE A 48 -12.04 -0.32 1.11
CA PHE A 48 -11.22 -1.51 0.92
C PHE A 48 -12.03 -2.80 1.04
N THR A 49 -12.87 -2.89 2.05
CA THR A 49 -13.66 -4.08 2.30
C THR A 49 -14.72 -4.30 1.23
N LEU A 50 -15.40 -3.23 0.83
CA LEU A 50 -16.43 -3.31 -0.21
C LEU A 50 -15.83 -3.58 -1.59
N GLU A 51 -14.73 -2.94 -1.93
CA GLU A 51 -14.11 -3.02 -3.25
C GLU A 51 -13.32 -4.32 -3.46
N ILE A 52 -12.58 -4.79 -2.45
CA ILE A 52 -11.66 -5.92 -2.60
C ILE A 52 -12.25 -7.22 -2.04
N LEU A 53 -12.88 -7.18 -0.86
CA LEU A 53 -13.30 -8.40 -0.20
C LEU A 53 -14.71 -8.84 -0.58
N LEU A 54 -15.67 -7.92 -0.64
CA LEU A 54 -17.04 -8.24 -0.95
C LEU A 54 -17.35 -8.16 -2.45
N GLY A 55 -16.76 -7.19 -3.15
CA GLY A 55 -17.02 -6.96 -4.57
C GLY A 55 -18.45 -6.47 -4.86
N GLU A 56 -19.22 -6.14 -3.81
CA GLU A 56 -20.61 -5.68 -3.92
C GLU A 56 -20.92 -4.54 -2.93
N TRP A 57 -21.76 -3.62 -3.36
CA TRP A 57 -22.16 -2.44 -2.59
C TRP A 57 -23.59 -2.63 -2.06
N SER A 58 -23.73 -3.35 -0.94
CA SER A 58 -25.01 -3.58 -0.29
C SER A 58 -25.14 -2.77 0.99
N MET A 59 -26.25 -2.03 1.15
CA MET A 59 -26.53 -1.25 2.37
C MET A 59 -26.52 -2.12 3.64
N VAL A 60 -26.93 -3.38 3.53
CA VAL A 60 -26.94 -4.32 4.65
C VAL A 60 -25.54 -4.59 5.17
N ASN A 61 -24.55 -4.64 4.27
CA ASN A 61 -23.15 -4.89 4.60
C ASN A 61 -22.41 -3.61 5.01
N ILE A 62 -22.76 -2.45 4.42
CA ILE A 62 -22.06 -1.17 4.66
C ILE A 62 -22.16 -0.74 6.10
N ILE A 63 -23.36 -0.81 6.73
CA ILE A 63 -23.59 -0.29 8.08
C ILE A 63 -22.70 -1.01 9.12
N PRO A 64 -22.70 -2.35 9.24
CA PRO A 64 -21.84 -3.02 10.22
C PRO A 64 -20.34 -2.86 9.93
N ILE A 65 -19.95 -2.79 8.66
CA ILE A 65 -18.58 -2.55 8.24
C ILE A 65 -18.13 -1.15 8.65
N ALA A 66 -18.98 -0.14 8.45
CA ALA A 66 -18.70 1.24 8.85
C ALA A 66 -18.51 1.37 10.37
N VAL A 67 -19.41 0.76 11.15
CA VAL A 67 -19.31 0.74 12.62
C VAL A 67 -18.00 0.08 13.05
N ALA A 68 -17.66 -1.07 12.48
CA ALA A 68 -16.42 -1.79 12.80
C ALA A 68 -15.16 -0.99 12.41
N SER A 69 -15.19 -0.33 11.27
CA SER A 69 -14.09 0.52 10.78
C SER A 69 -13.84 1.71 11.70
N VAL A 70 -14.90 2.46 12.04
CA VAL A 70 -14.80 3.61 12.96
C VAL A 70 -14.35 3.14 14.34
N ALA A 71 -14.94 2.07 14.89
CA ALA A 71 -14.53 1.51 16.17
C ALA A 71 -13.05 1.10 16.17
N GLY A 72 -12.56 0.48 15.07
CA GLY A 72 -11.15 0.11 14.92
C GLY A 72 -10.22 1.33 14.94
N ALA A 73 -10.57 2.40 14.23
CA ALA A 73 -9.81 3.65 14.23
C ALA A 73 -9.81 4.30 15.62
N GLU A 74 -10.97 4.42 16.28
CA GLU A 74 -11.07 5.04 17.60
C GLU A 74 -10.33 4.26 18.71
N ILE A 75 -10.41 2.94 18.68
CA ILE A 75 -9.63 2.10 19.59
C ILE A 75 -8.12 2.30 19.33
N SER A 76 -7.70 2.32 18.07
CA SER A 76 -6.30 2.59 17.74
C SER A 76 -5.84 3.96 18.25
N ARG A 77 -6.65 5.01 18.09
CA ARG A 77 -6.39 6.37 18.61
C ARG A 77 -6.23 6.39 20.13
N THR A 78 -7.04 5.64 20.83
CA THR A 78 -6.99 5.56 22.30
C THR A 78 -5.66 4.97 22.80
N PHE A 79 -5.12 3.94 22.10
CA PHE A 79 -3.89 3.26 22.54
C PHE A 79 -2.61 3.86 21.95
N ARG A 80 -2.65 4.36 20.73
CA ARG A 80 -1.47 4.85 20.00
C ARG A 80 -1.40 6.38 19.90
N GLY A 81 -2.44 7.08 20.34
CA GLY A 81 -2.63 8.50 20.07
C GLY A 81 -3.21 8.74 18.68
N ASN A 82 -3.53 9.99 18.38
CA ASN A 82 -4.05 10.38 17.06
C ASN A 82 -2.89 10.52 16.04
N ILE A 83 -2.10 9.45 15.90
CA ILE A 83 -0.97 9.41 14.97
C ILE A 83 -1.51 8.97 13.61
N ILE A 84 -1.38 9.83 12.61
CA ILE A 84 -1.62 9.50 11.21
C ILE A 84 -0.38 8.77 10.69
N ALA A 85 -0.56 7.67 9.98
CA ALA A 85 0.56 6.82 9.53
C ALA A 85 1.58 7.60 8.67
N PHE A 86 1.10 8.60 7.93
CA PHE A 86 1.93 9.47 7.08
C PHE A 86 1.44 10.92 7.22
N GLU A 87 1.87 11.58 8.29
CA GLU A 87 1.57 13.00 8.49
C GLU A 87 2.18 13.84 7.35
N SER A 88 1.35 14.52 6.58
CA SER A 88 1.78 15.39 5.49
C SER A 88 1.34 16.83 5.74
N ASN A 89 2.30 17.72 5.96
CA ASN A 89 2.08 19.16 5.94
C ASN A 89 2.28 19.74 4.53
N ILE A 90 1.85 19.00 3.50
CA ILE A 90 2.07 19.38 2.11
C ILE A 90 0.95 20.33 1.69
N ASN A 91 1.29 21.53 1.25
CA ASN A 91 0.38 22.40 0.54
C ASN A 91 0.23 21.91 -0.90
N PHE A 92 -0.94 21.40 -1.24
CA PHE A 92 -1.26 20.87 -2.56
C PHE A 92 -1.74 22.00 -3.49
N HIS A 93 -0.84 22.90 -3.91
CA HIS A 93 -1.15 23.80 -5.02
C HIS A 93 -0.84 23.11 -6.36
N ILE A 94 -1.84 22.45 -6.89
CA ILE A 94 -1.71 21.66 -8.13
C ILE A 94 -1.95 22.57 -9.33
N SER A 95 -0.91 22.69 -10.17
CA SER A 95 -0.97 23.43 -11.44
C SER A 95 -1.52 22.53 -12.56
N HIS A 96 -1.93 23.14 -13.68
CA HIS A 96 -2.33 22.39 -14.87
C HIS A 96 -1.20 21.50 -15.41
N SER A 97 0.06 21.93 -15.31
CA SER A 97 1.23 21.10 -15.67
C SER A 97 1.34 19.83 -14.82
N ASP A 98 1.02 19.93 -13.52
CA ASP A 98 1.05 18.78 -12.60
C ASP A 98 -0.01 17.74 -12.96
N LEU A 99 -1.19 18.15 -13.43
CA LEU A 99 -2.24 17.23 -13.89
C LEU A 99 -1.79 16.39 -15.10
N PHE A 100 -1.09 17.00 -16.07
CA PHE A 100 -0.51 16.24 -17.18
C PHE A 100 0.61 15.31 -16.71
N ALA A 101 1.41 15.74 -15.73
CA ALA A 101 2.43 14.90 -15.13
C ALA A 101 1.83 13.69 -14.39
N CYS A 102 0.64 13.83 -13.76
CA CYS A 102 -0.05 12.72 -13.11
C CYS A 102 -0.47 11.61 -14.08
N VAL A 103 -0.81 11.96 -15.34
CA VAL A 103 -1.07 10.93 -16.37
C VAL A 103 0.20 10.11 -16.65
N GLY A 104 1.36 10.77 -16.72
CA GLY A 104 2.64 10.08 -16.87
C GLY A 104 2.99 9.25 -15.62
N LEU A 105 2.67 9.74 -14.42
CA LEU A 105 2.84 8.99 -13.19
C LEU A 105 1.96 7.73 -13.17
N ALA A 106 0.72 7.80 -13.63
CA ALA A 106 -0.16 6.64 -13.74
C ALA A 106 0.44 5.55 -14.65
N LEU A 107 1.08 5.95 -15.77
CA LEU A 107 1.81 5.02 -16.63
C LEU A 107 3.02 4.40 -15.90
N ALA A 108 3.79 5.20 -15.16
CA ALA A 108 4.93 4.70 -14.40
C ALA A 108 4.48 3.72 -13.29
N ALA A 109 3.41 4.04 -12.56
CA ALA A 109 2.82 3.16 -11.56
C ALA A 109 2.28 1.86 -12.17
N SER A 110 1.67 1.93 -13.36
CA SER A 110 1.21 0.75 -14.10
C SER A 110 2.38 -0.16 -14.50
N ILE A 111 3.49 0.39 -14.97
CA ILE A 111 4.70 -0.37 -15.31
C ILE A 111 5.27 -1.04 -14.05
N ALA A 112 5.37 -0.31 -12.94
CA ALA A 112 5.85 -0.84 -11.66
C ALA A 112 4.93 -1.97 -11.14
N SER A 113 3.60 -1.82 -11.26
CA SER A 113 2.61 -2.82 -10.89
C SER A 113 2.73 -4.10 -11.72
N ILE A 114 2.90 -3.98 -13.04
CA ILE A 114 3.13 -5.11 -13.93
C ILE A 114 4.44 -5.82 -13.58
N LEU A 115 5.49 -5.05 -13.33
CA LEU A 115 6.81 -5.60 -12.96
C LEU A 115 6.73 -6.36 -11.63
N PHE A 116 6.06 -5.80 -10.62
CA PHE A 116 5.86 -6.46 -9.33
C PHE A 116 5.06 -7.76 -9.47
N THR A 117 3.94 -7.72 -10.18
CA THR A 117 3.09 -8.90 -10.39
C THR A 117 3.82 -9.99 -11.16
N ARG A 118 4.59 -9.63 -12.21
CA ARG A 118 5.42 -10.59 -12.96
C ARG A 118 6.54 -11.17 -12.12
N SER A 119 7.23 -10.35 -11.33
CA SER A 119 8.28 -10.78 -10.41
C SER A 119 7.73 -11.77 -9.37
N LEU A 120 6.60 -11.45 -8.75
CA LEU A 120 5.96 -12.30 -7.77
C LEU A 120 5.57 -13.67 -8.36
N ARG A 121 4.86 -13.66 -9.51
CA ARG A 121 4.49 -14.89 -10.21
C ARG A 121 5.71 -15.69 -10.68
N GLY A 122 6.77 -15.01 -11.12
CA GLY A 122 8.03 -15.61 -11.53
C GLY A 122 8.70 -16.35 -10.36
N MET A 123 8.81 -15.71 -9.20
CA MET A 123 9.38 -16.31 -8.00
C MET A 123 8.56 -17.50 -7.49
N GLN A 124 7.24 -17.41 -7.51
CA GLN A 124 6.34 -18.52 -7.17
C GLN A 124 6.55 -19.72 -8.13
N LYS A 125 6.68 -19.45 -9.45
CA LYS A 125 6.93 -20.48 -10.46
C LYS A 125 8.31 -21.12 -10.30
N ILE A 126 9.33 -20.37 -9.94
CA ILE A 126 10.68 -20.89 -9.65
C ILE A 126 10.61 -21.78 -8.40
N SER A 127 10.04 -21.28 -7.32
CA SER A 127 9.91 -22.01 -6.06
C SER A 127 9.09 -23.31 -6.20
N SER A 128 8.06 -23.33 -7.05
CA SER A 128 7.25 -24.52 -7.28
C SER A 128 8.00 -25.64 -8.00
N LYS A 129 9.02 -25.30 -8.81
CA LYS A 129 9.88 -26.30 -9.50
C LYS A 129 10.95 -26.88 -8.59
N VAL A 130 11.29 -26.23 -7.51
CA VAL A 130 12.32 -26.67 -6.57
C VAL A 130 11.71 -27.66 -5.59
N MET A 131 12.16 -28.90 -5.62
CA MET A 131 11.67 -29.98 -4.74
C MET A 131 12.40 -29.98 -3.39
N LEU A 132 12.31 -28.87 -2.65
CA LEU A 132 12.87 -28.75 -1.30
C LEU A 132 11.75 -28.68 -0.27
N PRO A 133 11.98 -29.10 0.98
CA PRO A 133 11.06 -28.88 2.10
C PRO A 133 10.73 -27.40 2.28
N PHE A 134 9.52 -27.11 2.74
CA PHE A 134 9.02 -25.74 2.92
C PHE A 134 9.96 -24.84 3.72
N TRP A 135 10.50 -25.35 4.83
CA TRP A 135 11.40 -24.58 5.72
C TRP A 135 12.73 -24.21 5.04
N ILE A 136 13.28 -25.06 4.17
CA ILE A 136 14.51 -24.73 3.40
C ILE A 136 14.20 -23.65 2.37
N LYS A 137 13.06 -23.74 1.68
CA LYS A 137 12.62 -22.69 0.76
C LYS A 137 12.50 -21.34 1.46
N ALA A 138 11.82 -21.33 2.61
CA ALA A 138 11.66 -20.12 3.41
C ALA A 138 13.01 -19.55 3.87
N ALA A 139 13.96 -20.40 4.27
CA ALA A 139 15.31 -19.99 4.66
C ALA A 139 16.09 -19.38 3.48
N LEU A 140 16.02 -19.99 2.29
CA LEU A 140 16.66 -19.46 1.07
C LEU A 140 16.05 -18.13 0.64
N GLY A 141 14.72 -18.01 0.68
CA GLY A 141 14.02 -16.76 0.41
C GLY A 141 14.43 -15.67 1.39
N GLY A 142 14.49 -15.99 2.69
CA GLY A 142 14.92 -15.09 3.74
C GLY A 142 16.38 -14.66 3.59
N ALA A 143 17.29 -15.58 3.25
CA ALA A 143 18.69 -15.27 2.98
C ALA A 143 18.84 -14.32 1.79
N GLY A 144 18.08 -14.55 0.70
CA GLY A 144 18.04 -13.63 -0.44
C GLY A 144 17.56 -12.23 -0.07
N VAL A 145 16.53 -12.13 0.77
CA VAL A 145 16.05 -10.84 1.30
C VAL A 145 17.09 -10.18 2.18
N GLY A 146 17.81 -10.95 3.02
CA GLY A 146 18.88 -10.44 3.87
C GLY A 146 20.04 -9.85 3.06
N ILE A 147 20.47 -10.50 1.98
CA ILE A 147 21.51 -10.00 1.07
C ILE A 147 21.04 -8.70 0.39
N LEU A 148 19.79 -8.67 -0.11
CA LEU A 148 19.22 -7.47 -0.71
C LEU A 148 19.14 -6.32 0.29
N GLY A 149 18.74 -6.60 1.52
CA GLY A 149 18.63 -5.59 2.57
C GLY A 149 19.98 -5.05 3.04
N TYR A 150 21.04 -5.86 3.00
CA TYR A 150 22.40 -5.39 3.25
C TYR A 150 22.88 -4.43 2.14
N ALA A 151 22.52 -4.72 0.88
CA ALA A 151 22.88 -3.89 -0.26
C ALA A 151 22.02 -2.61 -0.38
N VAL A 152 20.72 -2.69 -0.02
CA VAL A 152 19.75 -1.60 -0.13
C VAL A 152 18.90 -1.57 1.15
N PRO A 153 19.38 -0.91 2.22
CA PRO A 153 18.67 -0.84 3.50
C PRO A 153 17.25 -0.28 3.40
N GLU A 154 17.00 0.66 2.48
CA GLU A 154 15.70 1.31 2.23
C GLU A 154 14.62 0.29 1.78
N ALA A 155 15.02 -0.82 1.21
CA ALA A 155 14.12 -1.90 0.80
C ALA A 155 13.70 -2.81 1.97
N MET A 156 14.34 -2.70 3.14
CA MET A 156 14.08 -3.56 4.30
C MET A 156 12.84 -3.13 5.09
N GLY A 157 12.31 -4.06 5.86
CA GLY A 157 11.19 -3.83 6.77
C GLY A 157 9.90 -3.38 6.06
N GLU A 158 9.10 -2.59 6.75
CA GLU A 158 7.86 -2.03 6.23
C GLU A 158 8.09 -0.85 5.26
N GLY A 159 9.24 -0.17 5.37
CA GLY A 159 9.62 0.96 4.51
C GLY A 159 8.92 2.27 4.84
N TYR A 160 8.17 2.35 5.94
CA TYR A 160 7.42 3.55 6.32
C TYR A 160 8.31 4.73 6.68
N HIS A 161 9.52 4.48 7.20
CA HIS A 161 10.49 5.54 7.49
C HIS A 161 10.89 6.28 6.21
N ALA A 162 11.22 5.54 5.14
CA ALA A 162 11.56 6.13 3.85
C ALA A 162 10.39 6.93 3.24
N ILE A 163 9.16 6.42 3.35
CA ILE A 163 7.95 7.14 2.92
C ILE A 163 7.83 8.47 3.67
N HIS A 164 8.04 8.46 4.98
CA HIS A 164 7.94 9.67 5.82
C HIS A 164 8.98 10.71 5.42
N GLU A 165 10.22 10.30 5.20
CA GLU A 165 11.28 11.18 4.70
C GLU A 165 10.97 11.78 3.31
N MET A 166 10.39 10.98 2.40
CA MET A 166 9.96 11.44 1.07
C MET A 166 8.84 12.48 1.17
N ILE A 167 7.85 12.23 2.02
CA ILE A 167 6.73 13.16 2.22
C ILE A 167 7.21 14.47 2.82
N GLN A 168 8.17 14.42 3.74
CA GLN A 168 8.76 15.62 4.35
C GLN A 168 9.79 16.35 3.44
N GLY A 169 10.13 15.77 2.28
CA GLY A 169 11.15 16.33 1.38
C GLY A 169 12.57 16.27 1.95
N VAL A 170 12.83 15.38 2.91
CA VAL A 170 14.13 15.20 3.57
C VAL A 170 14.94 14.09 2.90
N PHE A 171 14.33 13.29 2.03
CA PHE A 171 15.00 12.20 1.31
C PHE A 171 16.05 12.75 0.34
N LYS A 172 17.33 12.66 0.73
CA LYS A 172 18.45 13.30 0.03
C LYS A 172 19.04 12.45 -1.09
N ASP A 173 18.71 11.17 -1.16
CA ASP A 173 19.33 10.24 -2.10
C ASP A 173 18.87 10.53 -3.54
N GLY A 174 19.79 10.26 -4.50
CA GLY A 174 19.56 10.58 -5.91
C GLY A 174 18.46 9.72 -6.59
N ILE A 175 18.11 10.07 -7.83
CA ILE A 175 17.12 9.35 -8.67
C ILE A 175 17.47 7.85 -8.77
N ALA A 176 18.75 7.54 -8.92
CA ALA A 176 19.23 6.17 -9.07
C ALA A 176 18.93 5.33 -7.83
N ILE A 177 19.11 5.88 -6.63
CA ILE A 177 18.85 5.17 -5.36
C ILE A 177 17.34 4.93 -5.19
N ALA A 178 16.50 5.91 -5.49
CA ALA A 178 15.04 5.73 -5.46
C ALA A 178 14.56 4.62 -6.43
N ALA A 179 15.10 4.58 -7.65
CA ALA A 179 14.79 3.53 -8.62
C ALA A 179 15.31 2.15 -8.18
N ILE A 180 16.53 2.09 -7.64
CA ILE A 180 17.12 0.85 -7.11
C ILE A 180 16.32 0.36 -5.91
N ALA A 181 15.93 1.24 -4.98
CA ALA A 181 15.12 0.89 -3.81
C ALA A 181 13.73 0.35 -4.23
N CYS A 182 13.10 0.96 -5.24
CA CYS A 182 11.85 0.47 -5.84
C CYS A 182 12.01 -0.98 -6.35
N LEU A 183 13.04 -1.24 -7.17
CA LEU A 183 13.32 -2.57 -7.73
C LEU A 183 13.70 -3.58 -6.63
N ALA A 184 14.53 -3.17 -5.69
CA ALA A 184 14.93 -4.01 -4.56
C ALA A 184 13.73 -4.40 -3.70
N LYS A 185 12.77 -3.47 -3.46
CA LYS A 185 11.53 -3.76 -2.74
C LYS A 185 10.64 -4.75 -3.49
N ILE A 186 10.51 -4.60 -4.81
CA ILE A 186 9.81 -5.56 -5.67
C ILE A 186 10.42 -6.96 -5.54
N LEU A 187 11.73 -7.07 -5.63
CA LEU A 187 12.45 -8.35 -5.52
C LEU A 187 12.36 -8.94 -4.11
N ALA A 188 12.58 -8.15 -3.07
CA ALA A 188 12.51 -8.60 -1.67
C ALA A 188 11.13 -9.16 -1.33
N THR A 189 10.06 -8.45 -1.73
CA THR A 189 8.68 -8.91 -1.50
C THR A 189 8.37 -10.18 -2.31
N SER A 190 8.82 -10.21 -3.56
CA SER A 190 8.62 -11.38 -4.44
C SER A 190 9.38 -12.61 -3.93
N LEU A 191 10.59 -12.43 -3.40
CA LEU A 191 11.35 -13.50 -2.74
C LEU A 191 10.63 -13.99 -1.48
N THR A 192 10.22 -13.07 -0.59
CA THR A 192 9.52 -13.44 0.63
C THR A 192 8.28 -14.28 0.34
N LEU A 193 7.36 -13.74 -0.46
CA LEU A 193 6.06 -14.40 -0.73
C LEU A 193 6.20 -15.59 -1.68
N GLY A 194 7.13 -15.53 -2.62
CA GLY A 194 7.34 -16.59 -3.61
C GLY A 194 7.98 -17.85 -3.03
N TRP A 195 8.79 -17.72 -1.98
CA TRP A 195 9.53 -18.82 -1.37
C TRP A 195 8.94 -19.31 -0.04
N GLY A 196 7.68 -18.92 0.25
CA GLY A 196 6.92 -19.45 1.38
C GLY A 196 7.03 -18.62 2.66
N GLY A 197 7.58 -17.41 2.60
CA GLY A 197 7.50 -16.46 3.70
C GLY A 197 6.07 -15.96 3.90
N SER A 198 5.71 -15.65 5.15
CA SER A 198 4.43 -15.03 5.49
C SER A 198 4.52 -13.51 5.31
N GLY A 199 3.56 -12.92 4.61
CA GLY A 199 3.54 -11.49 4.35
C GLY A 199 2.29 -11.06 3.59
N GLY A 200 2.25 -9.78 3.22
CA GLY A 200 1.19 -9.17 2.42
C GLY A 200 1.75 -8.32 1.30
N ILE A 201 0.92 -8.03 0.32
CA ILE A 201 1.28 -7.18 -0.82
C ILE A 201 0.93 -5.71 -0.60
N PHE A 202 0.07 -5.39 0.37
CA PHE A 202 -0.47 -4.04 0.59
C PHE A 202 0.63 -3.05 1.01
N ALA A 203 1.33 -3.30 2.12
CA ALA A 203 2.40 -2.42 2.59
C ALA A 203 3.55 -2.27 1.57
N PRO A 204 4.08 -3.35 0.96
CA PRO A 204 5.06 -3.21 -0.11
C PRO A 204 4.58 -2.38 -1.31
N SER A 205 3.28 -2.46 -1.68
CA SER A 205 2.75 -1.64 -2.78
C SER A 205 2.85 -0.15 -2.49
N LEU A 206 2.58 0.27 -1.25
CA LEU A 206 2.73 1.66 -0.83
C LEU A 206 4.17 2.14 -1.02
N VAL A 207 5.13 1.35 -0.54
CA VAL A 207 6.56 1.68 -0.63
C VAL A 207 7.05 1.72 -2.07
N ILE A 208 6.68 0.72 -2.88
CA ILE A 208 7.05 0.70 -4.30
C ILE A 208 6.45 1.91 -5.02
N GLY A 209 5.17 2.24 -4.71
CA GLY A 209 4.49 3.40 -5.28
C GLY A 209 5.14 4.72 -4.90
N SER A 210 5.52 4.90 -3.64
CA SER A 210 6.20 6.12 -3.18
C SER A 210 7.57 6.31 -3.85
N PHE A 211 8.39 5.26 -3.95
CA PHE A 211 9.66 5.32 -4.66
C PHE A 211 9.50 5.56 -6.16
N ALA A 212 8.50 4.94 -6.79
CA ALA A 212 8.20 5.16 -8.20
C ALA A 212 7.75 6.62 -8.45
N GLY A 213 6.90 7.15 -7.57
CA GLY A 213 6.44 8.54 -7.63
C GLY A 213 7.57 9.54 -7.43
N LEU A 214 8.44 9.32 -6.45
CA LEU A 214 9.63 10.13 -6.19
C LEU A 214 10.60 10.11 -7.39
N ALA A 215 10.91 8.91 -7.89
CA ALA A 215 11.82 8.77 -9.04
C ALA A 215 11.26 9.49 -10.28
N TYR A 216 9.95 9.36 -10.52
CA TYR A 216 9.27 10.03 -11.61
C TYR A 216 9.31 11.56 -11.48
N HIS A 217 9.00 12.11 -10.29
CA HIS A 217 9.10 13.55 -10.02
C HIS A 217 10.50 14.09 -10.31
N ARG A 218 11.53 13.41 -9.84
CA ARG A 218 12.92 13.83 -10.05
C ARG A 218 13.36 13.74 -11.50
N ILE A 219 12.85 12.76 -12.27
CA ILE A 219 13.04 12.69 -13.73
C ILE A 219 12.37 13.89 -14.40
N LEU A 220 11.15 14.26 -14.01
CA LEU A 220 10.47 15.44 -14.56
C LEU A 220 11.24 16.73 -14.25
N ALA A 221 11.70 16.91 -13.01
CA ALA A 221 12.49 18.07 -12.61
C ALA A 221 13.81 18.17 -13.38
N TYR A 222 14.43 17.04 -13.72
CA TYR A 222 15.64 16.99 -14.52
C TYR A 222 15.37 17.30 -16.02
N CYS A 223 14.28 16.76 -16.57
CA CYS A 223 13.94 16.96 -18.00
C CYS A 223 13.35 18.34 -18.28
N PHE A 224 12.61 18.91 -17.32
CA PHE A 224 11.90 20.18 -17.45
C PHE A 224 12.21 21.15 -16.29
N PRO A 225 13.44 21.65 -16.20
CA PRO A 225 13.87 22.51 -15.08
C PRO A 225 13.19 23.87 -15.04
N SER A 226 12.56 24.31 -16.14
CA SER A 226 11.83 25.58 -16.21
C SER A 226 10.43 25.54 -15.60
N ILE A 227 9.90 24.33 -15.29
CA ILE A 227 8.58 24.16 -14.70
C ILE A 227 8.75 23.91 -13.21
N GLN A 228 8.04 24.71 -12.40
CA GLN A 228 7.95 24.45 -10.97
C GLN A 228 6.91 23.37 -10.72
N TRP A 229 7.40 22.15 -10.47
CA TRP A 229 6.55 21.03 -10.11
C TRP A 229 6.11 21.11 -8.66
N VAL A 230 4.93 20.54 -8.35
CA VAL A 230 4.49 20.36 -6.95
C VAL A 230 5.50 19.51 -6.20
N ASN A 231 5.48 19.57 -4.87
CA ASN A 231 6.43 18.90 -3.98
C ASN A 231 6.58 17.40 -4.32
N GLU A 232 7.81 16.86 -4.22
CA GLU A 232 8.13 15.45 -4.45
C GLU A 232 7.31 14.49 -3.57
N GLY A 233 6.97 14.89 -2.34
CA GLY A 233 6.09 14.13 -1.45
C GLY A 233 4.67 13.93 -2.01
N CYS A 234 4.15 14.92 -2.76
CA CYS A 234 2.87 14.78 -3.45
C CYS A 234 2.93 13.65 -4.51
N PHE A 235 3.96 13.63 -5.34
CA PHE A 235 4.15 12.56 -6.33
C PHE A 235 4.38 11.19 -5.69
N ALA A 236 5.03 11.14 -4.51
CA ALA A 236 5.16 9.91 -3.74
C ALA A 236 3.80 9.38 -3.28
N LEU A 237 2.94 10.24 -2.73
CA LEU A 237 1.57 9.88 -2.30
C LEU A 237 0.69 9.45 -3.48
N LEU A 238 0.73 10.18 -4.60
CA LEU A 238 0.00 9.82 -5.82
C LEU A 238 0.49 8.47 -6.39
N GLY A 239 1.80 8.23 -6.34
CA GLY A 239 2.39 6.95 -6.71
C GLY A 239 1.91 5.79 -5.84
N MET A 240 1.71 6.01 -4.53
CA MET A 240 1.13 5.01 -3.62
C MET A 240 -0.28 4.62 -4.06
N ALA A 241 -1.15 5.60 -4.36
CA ALA A 241 -2.50 5.33 -4.85
C ALA A 241 -2.51 4.58 -6.18
N GLY A 242 -1.67 5.01 -7.13
CA GLY A 242 -1.52 4.35 -8.42
C GLY A 242 -1.07 2.88 -8.30
N MET A 243 -0.17 2.60 -7.35
CA MET A 243 0.30 1.23 -7.08
C MET A 243 -0.79 0.35 -6.45
N ILE A 244 -1.56 0.87 -5.50
CA ILE A 244 -2.73 0.17 -4.93
C ILE A 244 -3.72 -0.17 -6.03
N SER A 245 -4.08 0.83 -6.84
CA SER A 245 -5.00 0.65 -7.97
C SER A 245 -4.54 -0.43 -8.93
N GLY A 246 -3.25 -0.43 -9.28
CA GLY A 246 -2.68 -1.37 -10.26
C GLY A 246 -2.51 -2.80 -9.75
N ILE A 247 -2.16 -2.99 -8.47
CA ILE A 247 -1.90 -4.32 -7.89
C ILE A 247 -3.18 -4.96 -7.34
N LEU A 248 -3.96 -4.19 -6.56
CA LEU A 248 -5.15 -4.69 -5.89
C LEU A 248 -6.40 -4.54 -6.75
N GLN A 249 -6.32 -3.84 -7.87
CA GLN A 249 -7.46 -3.48 -8.73
C GLN A 249 -8.54 -2.72 -7.94
N ALA A 250 -8.09 -1.85 -7.02
CA ALA A 250 -8.91 -1.11 -6.08
C ALA A 250 -8.61 0.40 -6.15
N PRO A 251 -9.05 1.10 -7.20
CA PRO A 251 -8.78 2.52 -7.37
C PRO A 251 -9.42 3.38 -6.27
N LEU A 252 -10.64 3.08 -5.84
CA LEU A 252 -11.29 3.85 -4.78
C LEU A 252 -10.54 3.72 -3.46
N THR A 253 -10.07 2.52 -3.12
CA THR A 253 -9.24 2.30 -1.93
C THR A 253 -7.98 3.16 -1.96
N GLY A 254 -7.30 3.24 -3.12
CA GLY A 254 -6.12 4.07 -3.30
C GLY A 254 -6.42 5.56 -3.08
N ILE A 255 -7.47 6.08 -3.71
CA ILE A 255 -7.91 7.47 -3.61
C ILE A 255 -8.24 7.83 -2.15
N PHE A 256 -9.11 7.06 -1.50
CA PHE A 256 -9.56 7.36 -0.13
C PHE A 256 -8.46 7.19 0.89
N LEU A 257 -7.51 6.26 0.69
CA LEU A 257 -6.35 6.12 1.56
C LEU A 257 -5.51 7.41 1.56
N ILE A 258 -5.18 7.93 0.38
CA ILE A 258 -4.38 9.15 0.30
C ILE A 258 -5.16 10.36 0.81
N LEU A 259 -6.45 10.45 0.53
CA LEU A 259 -7.30 11.50 1.04
C LEU A 259 -7.35 11.54 2.59
N GLU A 260 -7.54 10.40 3.24
CA GLU A 260 -7.58 10.34 4.71
C GLU A 260 -6.22 10.58 5.34
N ILE A 261 -5.14 10.10 4.72
CA ILE A 261 -3.77 10.31 5.20
C ILE A 261 -3.36 11.79 5.08
N THR A 262 -3.75 12.45 4.00
CA THR A 262 -3.36 13.86 3.77
C THR A 262 -4.31 14.86 4.43
N GLY A 263 -5.55 14.45 4.69
CA GLY A 263 -6.61 15.34 5.18
C GLY A 263 -6.99 16.46 4.21
N SER A 264 -6.53 16.40 2.95
CA SER A 264 -6.76 17.44 1.94
C SER A 264 -7.55 16.89 0.76
N TYR A 265 -8.68 17.55 0.44
CA TYR A 265 -9.49 17.21 -0.73
C TYR A 265 -8.85 17.65 -2.06
N GLU A 266 -7.87 18.57 -2.03
CA GLU A 266 -7.16 19.03 -3.23
C GLU A 266 -6.44 17.88 -3.95
N VAL A 267 -6.06 16.83 -3.21
CA VAL A 267 -5.40 15.64 -3.74
C VAL A 267 -6.33 14.77 -4.59
N MET A 268 -7.64 14.91 -4.45
CA MET A 268 -8.61 14.11 -5.25
C MET A 268 -8.55 14.40 -6.75
N LEU A 269 -8.16 15.63 -7.12
CA LEU A 269 -8.16 16.02 -8.52
C LEU A 269 -7.09 15.27 -9.35
N PRO A 270 -5.85 15.11 -8.86
CA PRO A 270 -4.80 14.38 -9.59
C PRO A 270 -4.84 12.86 -9.39
N LEU A 271 -5.60 12.34 -8.43
CA LEU A 271 -5.80 10.92 -8.16
C LEU A 271 -6.77 10.27 -9.14
#